data_ff491c3ce286b7c9d19881c54d31b8a1
#
_entry.id   ff491c3ce286b7c9d19881c54d31b8a1
#
_cell.length_a   1.000
_cell.length_b   1.000
_cell.length_c   1.000
_cell.angle_alpha   90.00
_cell.angle_beta   90.00
_cell.angle_gamma   90.00
#
_symmetry.space_group_name_H-M   'P 1'
#
loop_
_entity.id
_entity.type
_entity.pdbx_description
1 polymer ?
#
loop_
_entity_poly.entity_id
_entity_poly.type
_entity_poly.pdbx_seq_one_letter_code
_entity_poly.pdbx_strand_id
1 'polypeptide(L)'
;MKNVTLQLFNEEKWWDAANISFAGDQMANGVTLAYLPQYIKDVHSYGMTDCWACSINAPVTMTPIDYESWPALLDDLLPVGKSRDWWLNYLNVSRRSEFEQNYALLTHACMSPIGNLRIKEATSQLNAHNTQRFSINDVAQLQHGFLEYANEQGAAVGGATGAGGVAPKLLLMVENNEVYIDGDFAGKRLSATPYLTKFARNTRSARDNNILRAEGVFYQVLSKILEGTSIETINVSGMMTLEHESQVSLWLPRFDVQVDNSIATRVGVESIYSMINAGPGSYQDHFFVMENIWNKIKATTQMSSQEFAKQYLARDLLNLAFGNSDNHGRNISFLKLEGDIQFAPIYDFAPMKADPEMVTRLFKWGKDCEEGGIVRFDNVVNGVPEQLSEKVNWCSCFIRAAWLSSRNTGVPCHWF
;
A
#
# COMPACT_ATOMS: atom_id res chain seq x y z
N MET A 1 11.13 4.06 -28.93
CA MET A 1 11.12 3.26 -27.70
C MET A 1 10.71 4.21 -26.59
N LYS A 2 9.69 3.88 -25.81
CA LYS A 2 9.25 4.68 -24.67
C LYS A 2 10.12 4.34 -23.47
N ASN A 3 10.53 5.35 -22.70
CA ASN A 3 11.36 5.17 -21.51
C ASN A 3 10.84 6.04 -20.37
N VAL A 4 11.07 5.61 -19.14
CA VAL A 4 10.89 6.43 -17.94
C VAL A 4 12.07 6.20 -16.99
N THR A 5 12.34 7.19 -16.14
CA THR A 5 13.38 7.12 -15.13
C THR A 5 12.73 6.90 -13.76
N LEU A 6 13.05 5.78 -13.12
CA LEU A 6 12.72 5.54 -11.71
C LEU A 6 13.68 6.35 -10.83
N GLN A 7 13.11 7.19 -9.99
CA GLN A 7 13.83 7.81 -8.88
C GLN A 7 13.52 7.07 -7.58
N LEU A 8 14.54 6.87 -6.77
CA LEU A 8 14.46 6.28 -5.45
C LEU A 8 14.92 7.31 -4.41
N PHE A 9 14.13 7.49 -3.34
CA PHE A 9 14.50 8.33 -2.22
C PHE A 9 15.22 7.51 -1.16
N ASN A 10 16.45 7.91 -0.84
CA ASN A 10 17.20 7.43 0.31
C ASN A 10 18.29 8.46 0.66
N GLU A 11 18.79 8.45 1.92
CA GLU A 11 19.79 9.41 2.39
C GLU A 11 19.40 10.86 2.09
N GLU A 12 18.17 11.20 2.42
CA GLU A 12 17.60 12.56 2.31
C GLU A 12 17.55 13.15 0.89
N LYS A 13 17.74 12.34 -0.15
CA LYS A 13 17.68 12.81 -1.54
C LYS A 13 17.02 11.82 -2.49
N TRP A 14 16.59 12.34 -3.63
CA TRP A 14 16.14 11.54 -4.76
C TRP A 14 17.31 11.17 -5.67
N TRP A 15 17.51 9.88 -5.87
CA TRP A 15 18.47 9.32 -6.79
C TRP A 15 17.80 8.97 -8.11
N ASP A 16 18.40 9.29 -9.24
CA ASP A 16 18.04 8.65 -10.51
C ASP A 16 18.57 7.21 -10.46
N ALA A 17 17.70 6.25 -10.13
CA ALA A 17 18.14 4.89 -9.80
C ALA A 17 18.20 3.98 -11.03
N ALA A 18 17.15 3.95 -11.84
CA ALA A 18 17.05 3.03 -12.97
C ALA A 18 16.24 3.62 -14.13
N ASN A 19 16.52 3.16 -15.34
CA ASN A 19 15.69 3.39 -16.52
C ASN A 19 14.80 2.17 -16.78
N ILE A 20 13.53 2.43 -17.11
CA ILE A 20 12.60 1.45 -17.64
C ILE A 20 12.42 1.70 -19.13
N SER A 21 12.68 0.69 -19.94
CA SER A 21 12.54 0.73 -21.40
C SER A 21 11.45 -0.23 -21.85
N PHE A 22 10.48 0.26 -22.63
CA PHE A 22 9.37 -0.54 -23.14
C PHE A 22 9.64 -0.95 -24.59
N ALA A 23 9.63 -2.25 -24.89
CA ALA A 23 9.90 -2.79 -26.22
C ALA A 23 8.81 -2.47 -27.25
N GLY A 24 7.58 -2.14 -26.78
CA GLY A 24 6.45 -1.81 -27.65
C GLY A 24 5.35 -1.08 -26.90
N ASP A 25 4.16 -1.01 -27.49
CA ASP A 25 3.01 -0.23 -27.04
C ASP A 25 1.86 -1.11 -26.52
N GLN A 26 2.17 -2.32 -26.04
CA GLN A 26 1.19 -3.25 -25.44
C GLN A 26 1.67 -3.73 -24.09
N MET A 27 0.74 -4.06 -23.18
CA MET A 27 1.06 -4.60 -21.86
C MET A 27 1.85 -5.92 -21.92
N ALA A 28 1.67 -6.71 -22.96
CA ALA A 28 2.37 -7.97 -23.19
C ALA A 28 3.76 -7.83 -23.81
N ASN A 29 4.19 -6.61 -24.16
CA ASN A 29 5.53 -6.41 -24.69
C ASN A 29 6.57 -6.39 -23.54
N GLY A 30 7.75 -6.90 -23.83
CA GLY A 30 8.86 -6.93 -22.90
C GLY A 30 9.27 -5.56 -22.35
N VAL A 31 9.73 -5.55 -21.13
CA VAL A 31 10.18 -4.34 -20.42
C VAL A 31 11.54 -4.62 -19.80
N THR A 32 12.48 -3.71 -19.97
CA THR A 32 13.82 -3.81 -19.39
C THR A 32 14.01 -2.75 -18.31
N LEU A 33 14.41 -3.16 -17.11
CA LEU A 33 14.87 -2.29 -16.04
C LEU A 33 16.40 -2.33 -16.02
N ALA A 34 17.04 -1.19 -16.14
CA ALA A 34 18.49 -1.06 -16.06
C ALA A 34 18.87 0.01 -15.03
N TYR A 35 19.56 -0.40 -13.96
CA TYR A 35 20.12 0.56 -13.02
C TYR A 35 21.16 1.44 -13.67
N LEU A 36 21.17 2.71 -13.28
CA LEU A 36 22.16 3.65 -13.79
C LEU A 36 23.55 3.37 -13.20
N PRO A 37 24.62 3.31 -14.01
CA PRO A 37 25.97 3.03 -13.52
C PRO A 37 26.43 3.97 -12.40
N GLN A 38 26.02 5.24 -12.48
CA GLN A 38 26.36 6.23 -11.45
C GLN A 38 25.64 5.91 -10.13
N TYR A 39 24.37 5.51 -10.18
CA TYR A 39 23.64 5.08 -8.99
C TYR A 39 24.32 3.91 -8.30
N ILE A 40 24.65 2.83 -9.05
CA ILE A 40 25.32 1.64 -8.50
C ILE A 40 26.66 2.00 -7.85
N LYS A 41 27.41 2.90 -8.49
CA LYS A 41 28.71 3.36 -7.97
C LYS A 41 28.58 4.16 -6.67
N ASP A 42 27.56 5.04 -6.61
CA ASP A 42 27.42 5.97 -5.49
C ASP A 42 26.83 5.28 -4.24
N VAL A 43 25.91 4.33 -4.43
CA VAL A 43 25.24 3.68 -3.29
C VAL A 43 25.92 2.43 -2.75
N HIS A 44 26.93 1.89 -3.47
CA HIS A 44 27.70 0.69 -3.06
C HIS A 44 26.85 -0.53 -2.64
N SER A 45 25.60 -0.63 -3.13
CA SER A 45 24.58 -1.60 -2.68
C SER A 45 24.36 -2.75 -3.68
N TYR A 46 25.42 -3.17 -4.38
CA TYR A 46 25.33 -4.24 -5.38
C TYR A 46 24.76 -5.53 -4.79
N GLY A 47 23.77 -6.11 -5.46
CA GLY A 47 23.09 -7.32 -5.04
C GLY A 47 21.99 -7.14 -3.99
N MET A 48 21.83 -5.95 -3.44
CA MET A 48 20.80 -5.66 -2.43
C MET A 48 19.40 -5.60 -3.02
N THR A 49 18.41 -5.99 -2.20
CA THR A 49 16.98 -5.97 -2.52
C THR A 49 16.19 -5.11 -1.54
N ASP A 50 16.86 -4.43 -0.61
CA ASP A 50 16.32 -3.59 0.46
C ASP A 50 15.93 -2.18 -0.02
N CYS A 51 16.08 -1.19 0.86
CA CYS A 51 15.73 0.21 0.58
C CYS A 51 16.45 0.83 -0.62
N TRP A 52 17.53 0.24 -1.10
CA TRP A 52 18.31 0.69 -2.26
C TRP A 52 17.82 0.11 -3.59
N ALA A 53 16.97 -0.92 -3.57
CA ALA A 53 16.45 -1.55 -4.77
C ALA A 53 15.09 -1.00 -5.18
N CYS A 54 14.84 -0.84 -6.48
CA CYS A 54 13.54 -0.45 -6.99
C CYS A 54 12.45 -1.48 -6.66
N SER A 55 12.78 -2.75 -6.62
CA SER A 55 11.90 -3.86 -6.24
C SER A 55 12.74 -5.00 -5.70
N ILE A 56 12.12 -5.84 -4.87
CA ILE A 56 12.72 -7.12 -4.45
C ILE A 56 13.03 -8.04 -5.64
N ASN A 57 12.28 -7.89 -6.74
CA ASN A 57 12.51 -8.61 -7.98
C ASN A 57 13.59 -7.97 -8.87
N ALA A 58 14.09 -6.81 -8.46
CA ALA A 58 15.08 -6.05 -9.18
C ALA A 58 16.25 -5.68 -8.26
N PRO A 59 17.10 -6.65 -7.87
CA PRO A 59 18.29 -6.37 -7.07
C PRO A 59 19.20 -5.39 -7.79
N VAL A 60 19.92 -4.57 -7.03
CA VAL A 60 20.87 -3.59 -7.63
C VAL A 60 21.95 -4.32 -8.38
N THR A 61 22.01 -4.17 -9.70
CA THR A 61 22.94 -4.91 -10.57
C THR A 61 23.34 -4.10 -11.81
N MET A 62 24.50 -4.39 -12.37
CA MET A 62 24.94 -3.84 -13.65
C MET A 62 24.26 -4.50 -14.85
N THR A 63 23.75 -5.73 -14.68
CA THR A 63 23.05 -6.45 -15.74
C THR A 63 21.60 -5.97 -15.82
N PRO A 64 21.11 -5.55 -16.99
CA PRO A 64 19.70 -5.23 -17.15
C PRO A 64 18.80 -6.41 -16.74
N ILE A 65 17.65 -6.10 -16.19
CA ILE A 65 16.64 -7.06 -15.75
C ILE A 65 15.48 -7.00 -16.74
N ASP A 66 15.22 -8.11 -17.41
CA ASP A 66 14.18 -8.21 -18.40
C ASP A 66 12.92 -8.84 -17.83
N TYR A 67 11.79 -8.22 -18.10
CA TYR A 67 10.44 -8.71 -17.82
C TYR A 67 9.77 -9.05 -19.15
N GLU A 68 9.08 -10.17 -19.19
CA GLU A 68 8.36 -10.61 -20.41
C GLU A 68 7.19 -9.68 -20.78
N SER A 69 6.66 -8.95 -19.79
CA SER A 69 5.52 -8.06 -19.92
C SER A 69 5.63 -6.90 -18.93
N TRP A 70 4.60 -6.07 -18.82
CA TRP A 70 4.51 -5.00 -17.83
C TRP A 70 4.81 -5.50 -16.41
N PRO A 71 5.83 -4.95 -15.73
CA PRO A 71 6.22 -5.42 -14.39
C PRO A 71 5.29 -4.84 -13.31
N ALA A 72 4.85 -5.70 -12.41
CA ALA A 72 3.88 -5.34 -11.37
C ALA A 72 4.37 -4.25 -10.38
N LEU A 73 5.69 -4.03 -10.28
CA LEU A 73 6.24 -2.92 -9.48
C LEU A 73 5.74 -1.54 -9.95
N LEU A 74 5.45 -1.39 -11.25
CA LEU A 74 4.94 -0.13 -11.78
C LEU A 74 3.48 0.11 -11.38
N ASP A 75 2.72 -0.96 -11.14
CA ASP A 75 1.34 -0.83 -10.69
C ASP A 75 1.22 -0.26 -9.27
N ASP A 76 2.25 -0.44 -8.44
CA ASP A 76 2.30 0.15 -7.10
C ASP A 76 2.45 1.68 -7.13
N LEU A 77 2.91 2.24 -8.24
CA LEU A 77 3.06 3.67 -8.44
C LEU A 77 1.82 4.33 -9.04
N LEU A 78 1.03 3.56 -9.81
CA LEU A 78 -0.10 4.11 -10.56
C LEU A 78 -1.26 4.52 -9.64
N PRO A 79 -1.94 5.63 -9.93
CA PRO A 79 -3.20 5.96 -9.26
C PRO A 79 -4.26 4.91 -9.59
N VAL A 80 -5.16 4.67 -8.63
CA VAL A 80 -6.24 3.68 -8.72
C VAL A 80 -7.61 4.31 -8.45
N GLY A 81 -8.67 3.58 -8.80
CA GLY A 81 -10.05 3.99 -8.56
C GLY A 81 -10.36 5.37 -9.14
N LYS A 82 -11.02 6.23 -8.36
CA LYS A 82 -11.43 7.59 -8.80
C LYS A 82 -10.28 8.49 -9.20
N SER A 83 -9.13 8.36 -8.57
CA SER A 83 -7.94 9.12 -8.96
C SER A 83 -7.45 8.72 -10.34
N ARG A 84 -7.47 7.41 -10.66
CA ARG A 84 -7.15 6.93 -12.01
C ARG A 84 -8.13 7.50 -13.05
N ASP A 85 -9.43 7.39 -12.78
CA ASP A 85 -10.48 7.90 -13.68
C ASP A 85 -10.30 9.40 -13.95
N TRP A 86 -10.01 10.17 -12.90
CA TRP A 86 -9.78 11.60 -13.03
C TRP A 86 -8.58 11.90 -13.93
N TRP A 87 -7.43 11.26 -13.68
CA TRP A 87 -6.22 11.45 -14.47
C TRP A 87 -6.39 11.04 -15.94
N LEU A 88 -7.05 9.92 -16.21
CA LEU A 88 -7.32 9.46 -17.58
C LEU A 88 -8.18 10.47 -18.36
N ASN A 89 -9.14 11.10 -17.69
CA ASN A 89 -9.96 12.14 -18.29
C ASN A 89 -9.18 13.44 -18.48
N TYR A 90 -8.43 13.87 -17.46
CA TYR A 90 -7.60 15.08 -17.50
C TYR A 90 -6.56 15.01 -18.63
N LEU A 91 -5.91 13.88 -18.79
CA LEU A 91 -4.93 13.63 -19.87
C LEU A 91 -5.58 13.29 -21.22
N ASN A 92 -6.89 13.19 -21.26
CA ASN A 92 -7.65 12.81 -22.47
C ASN A 92 -7.21 11.48 -23.09
N VAL A 93 -6.90 10.49 -22.25
CA VAL A 93 -6.43 9.15 -22.67
C VAL A 93 -7.39 8.02 -22.29
N SER A 94 -8.58 8.31 -21.76
CA SER A 94 -9.56 7.31 -21.27
C SER A 94 -9.98 6.28 -22.33
N ARG A 95 -9.86 6.62 -23.62
CA ARG A 95 -10.22 5.75 -24.75
C ARG A 95 -9.02 5.10 -25.44
N ARG A 96 -7.83 5.28 -24.90
CA ARG A 96 -6.61 4.69 -25.42
C ARG A 96 -6.43 3.26 -24.92
N SER A 97 -5.44 2.55 -25.47
CA SER A 97 -5.05 1.23 -24.98
C SER A 97 -4.61 1.29 -23.51
N GLU A 98 -4.70 0.16 -22.81
CA GLU A 98 -4.27 0.07 -21.41
C GLU A 98 -2.80 0.51 -21.23
N PHE A 99 -1.93 0.11 -22.14
CA PHE A 99 -0.53 0.54 -22.13
C PHE A 99 -0.39 2.06 -22.25
N GLU A 100 -1.10 2.69 -23.20
CA GLU A 100 -1.04 4.14 -23.37
C GLU A 100 -1.58 4.89 -22.16
N GLN A 101 -2.65 4.36 -21.53
CA GLN A 101 -3.17 4.90 -20.27
C GLN A 101 -2.15 4.80 -19.16
N ASN A 102 -1.58 3.62 -18.93
CA ASN A 102 -0.61 3.39 -17.87
C ASN A 102 0.67 4.20 -18.09
N TYR A 103 1.17 4.29 -19.32
CA TYR A 103 2.34 5.10 -19.65
C TYR A 103 2.08 6.59 -19.40
N ALA A 104 0.92 7.10 -19.78
CA ALA A 104 0.54 8.49 -19.50
C ALA A 104 0.43 8.76 -17.99
N LEU A 105 -0.14 7.83 -17.23
CA LEU A 105 -0.21 7.92 -15.77
C LEU A 105 1.19 7.90 -15.13
N LEU A 106 2.09 7.02 -15.58
CA LEU A 106 3.47 7.00 -15.09
C LEU A 106 4.13 8.36 -15.27
N THR A 107 4.02 8.95 -16.45
CA THR A 107 4.75 10.18 -16.82
C THR A 107 4.12 11.46 -16.28
N HIS A 108 2.90 11.43 -15.75
CA HIS A 108 2.19 12.63 -15.26
C HIS A 108 1.69 12.51 -13.82
N ALA A 109 1.28 11.34 -13.37
CA ALA A 109 0.60 11.17 -12.08
C ALA A 109 1.49 10.61 -10.97
N CYS A 110 2.62 9.95 -11.31
CA CYS A 110 3.48 9.26 -10.34
C CYS A 110 4.60 10.14 -9.78
N MET A 111 4.27 11.37 -9.38
CA MET A 111 5.23 12.36 -8.86
C MET A 111 5.54 12.19 -7.38
N SER A 112 4.59 11.67 -6.59
CA SER A 112 4.73 11.48 -5.12
C SER A 112 3.87 10.32 -4.62
N PRO A 113 4.05 9.09 -5.12
CA PRO A 113 3.28 7.94 -4.64
C PRO A 113 3.69 7.56 -3.22
N ILE A 114 2.99 6.56 -2.65
CA ILE A 114 3.40 5.95 -1.39
C ILE A 114 4.72 5.21 -1.55
N GLY A 115 5.52 5.22 -0.49
CA GLY A 115 6.85 4.64 -0.52
C GLY A 115 7.92 5.62 -0.97
N ASN A 116 9.06 5.08 -1.38
CA ASN A 116 10.26 5.85 -1.72
C ASN A 116 10.60 5.85 -3.22
N LEU A 117 9.67 5.41 -4.08
CA LEU A 117 9.84 5.43 -5.54
C LEU A 117 8.96 6.51 -6.17
N ARG A 118 9.41 7.09 -7.29
CA ARG A 118 8.63 7.95 -8.16
C ARG A 118 9.15 7.91 -9.60
N ILE A 119 8.39 8.49 -10.51
CA ILE A 119 8.80 8.67 -11.91
C ILE A 119 9.33 10.10 -12.11
N LYS A 120 10.56 10.22 -12.57
CA LYS A 120 11.23 11.53 -12.78
C LYS A 120 10.45 12.43 -13.73
N GLU A 121 9.95 11.88 -14.80
CA GLU A 121 9.19 12.62 -15.83
C GLU A 121 7.93 13.26 -15.25
N ALA A 122 7.27 12.58 -14.28
CA ALA A 122 6.10 13.12 -13.61
C ALA A 122 6.43 14.32 -12.70
N THR A 123 7.65 14.43 -12.20
CA THR A 123 8.02 15.52 -11.28
C THR A 123 8.03 16.90 -11.93
N SER A 124 8.04 16.98 -13.25
CA SER A 124 7.89 18.24 -13.98
C SER A 124 6.54 18.93 -13.71
N GLN A 125 5.55 18.18 -13.23
CA GLN A 125 4.24 18.70 -12.83
C GLN A 125 4.24 19.30 -11.42
N LEU A 126 5.27 19.00 -10.59
CA LEU A 126 5.37 19.57 -9.26
C LEU A 126 5.69 21.06 -9.35
N ASN A 127 4.75 21.90 -8.96
CA ASN A 127 5.01 23.32 -8.80
C ASN A 127 5.88 23.54 -7.57
N ALA A 128 7.12 23.95 -7.76
CA ALA A 128 8.10 24.19 -6.70
C ALA A 128 7.63 25.22 -5.63
N HIS A 129 6.51 25.90 -5.85
CA HIS A 129 5.98 26.96 -5.00
C HIS A 129 4.51 26.76 -4.62
N ASN A 130 3.99 25.54 -4.67
CA ASN A 130 2.61 25.32 -4.27
C ASN A 130 2.49 25.38 -2.74
N THR A 131 2.23 26.58 -2.24
CA THR A 131 2.03 26.88 -0.82
C THR A 131 0.56 27.06 -0.46
N GLN A 132 -0.36 26.67 -1.36
CA GLN A 132 -1.78 26.81 -1.08
C GLN A 132 -2.17 25.97 0.12
N ARG A 133 -2.72 26.62 1.14
CA ARG A 133 -3.18 26.02 2.37
C ARG A 133 -4.69 26.13 2.46
N PHE A 134 -5.29 25.10 3.03
CA PHE A 134 -6.73 24.99 3.23
C PHE A 134 -7.01 24.74 4.70
N SER A 135 -8.15 25.15 5.20
CA SER A 135 -8.55 24.72 6.53
C SER A 135 -8.85 23.22 6.54
N ILE A 136 -8.56 22.54 7.65
CA ILE A 136 -8.86 21.12 7.78
C ILE A 136 -10.37 20.84 7.58
N ASN A 137 -11.23 21.77 7.95
CA ASN A 137 -12.67 21.67 7.77
C ASN A 137 -13.08 21.73 6.30
N ASP A 138 -12.49 22.63 5.50
CA ASP A 138 -12.79 22.73 4.06
C ASP A 138 -12.39 21.46 3.32
N VAL A 139 -11.25 20.87 3.72
CA VAL A 139 -10.78 19.60 3.18
C VAL A 139 -11.68 18.45 3.62
N ALA A 140 -12.07 18.38 4.89
CA ALA A 140 -12.95 17.32 5.41
C ALA A 140 -14.31 17.31 4.71
N GLN A 141 -14.78 18.48 4.24
CA GLN A 141 -16.02 18.62 3.47
C GLN A 141 -15.86 18.32 1.96
N LEU A 142 -14.65 18.11 1.47
CA LEU A 142 -14.35 18.03 0.04
C LEU A 142 -15.01 19.19 -0.73
N GLN A 143 -14.73 20.41 -0.33
CA GLN A 143 -15.27 21.57 -1.02
C GLN A 143 -14.96 21.54 -2.52
N HIS A 144 -15.87 22.07 -3.30
CA HIS A 144 -15.75 22.06 -4.75
C HIS A 144 -14.44 22.71 -5.19
N GLY A 145 -13.69 22.00 -6.03
CA GLY A 145 -12.37 22.42 -6.51
C GLY A 145 -11.18 21.89 -5.68
N PHE A 146 -11.36 21.52 -4.40
CA PHE A 146 -10.24 20.97 -3.63
C PHE A 146 -9.77 19.60 -4.16
N LEU A 147 -10.70 18.70 -4.48
CA LEU A 147 -10.35 17.38 -5.00
C LEU A 147 -9.65 17.47 -6.37
N GLU A 148 -10.13 18.38 -7.24
CA GLU A 148 -9.51 18.64 -8.54
C GLU A 148 -8.10 19.18 -8.36
N TYR A 149 -7.95 20.22 -7.54
CA TYR A 149 -6.66 20.77 -7.18
C TYR A 149 -5.70 19.71 -6.57
N ALA A 150 -6.20 18.90 -5.64
CA ALA A 150 -5.39 17.85 -4.99
C ALA A 150 -4.89 16.80 -6.00
N ASN A 151 -5.72 16.41 -6.95
CA ASN A 151 -5.32 15.49 -8.02
C ASN A 151 -4.26 16.11 -8.93
N GLU A 152 -4.45 17.36 -9.39
CA GLU A 152 -3.47 18.09 -10.22
C GLU A 152 -2.11 18.21 -9.53
N GLN A 153 -2.09 18.30 -8.21
CA GLN A 153 -0.87 18.39 -7.41
C GLN A 153 -0.27 17.03 -7.03
N GLY A 154 -0.85 15.90 -7.53
CA GLY A 154 -0.32 14.58 -7.27
C GLY A 154 -0.62 14.02 -5.89
N ALA A 155 -1.61 14.58 -5.16
CA ALA A 155 -2.04 14.06 -3.86
C ALA A 155 -2.79 12.72 -3.96
N ALA A 156 -3.11 12.29 -5.17
CA ALA A 156 -3.79 11.03 -5.40
C ALA A 156 -2.90 9.84 -5.02
N VAL A 157 -3.47 8.90 -4.28
CA VAL A 157 -2.76 7.72 -3.81
C VAL A 157 -2.48 6.75 -4.96
N GLY A 158 -1.23 6.31 -5.08
CA GLY A 158 -0.82 5.23 -5.98
C GLY A 158 -1.30 3.84 -5.53
N GLY A 159 -1.02 2.83 -6.35
CA GLY A 159 -1.56 1.48 -6.21
C GLY A 159 -1.16 0.67 -4.98
N ALA A 160 -0.08 1.03 -4.28
CA ALA A 160 0.44 0.23 -3.16
C ALA A 160 -0.46 0.22 -1.91
N THR A 161 -1.38 1.15 -1.78
CA THR A 161 -2.19 1.33 -0.56
C THR A 161 -3.68 1.08 -0.73
N GLY A 162 -4.08 0.37 -1.71
CA GLY A 162 -5.48 0.01 -1.75
C GLY A 162 -6.03 -0.16 -3.13
N ALA A 163 -6.54 -1.30 -3.30
CA ALA A 163 -7.28 -1.72 -4.45
C ALA A 163 -8.59 -1.00 -4.51
N GLY A 164 -9.00 -0.78 -5.69
CA GLY A 164 -10.35 -0.80 -6.19
C GLY A 164 -11.44 -0.01 -5.45
N GLY A 165 -11.14 0.61 -4.33
CA GLY A 165 -12.14 1.40 -3.61
C GLY A 165 -12.57 2.62 -4.41
N VAL A 166 -13.87 2.80 -4.59
CA VAL A 166 -14.49 3.97 -5.23
C VAL A 166 -14.30 5.24 -4.37
N ALA A 167 -13.89 5.09 -3.10
CA ALA A 167 -13.69 6.18 -2.16
C ALA A 167 -12.43 6.99 -2.50
N PRO A 168 -12.50 8.34 -2.54
CA PRO A 168 -11.32 9.18 -2.74
C PRO A 168 -10.31 9.00 -1.61
N LYS A 169 -9.03 8.88 -1.97
CA LYS A 169 -7.90 8.79 -1.02
C LYS A 169 -6.86 9.82 -1.42
N LEU A 170 -6.42 10.65 -0.50
CA LEU A 170 -5.46 11.72 -0.75
C LEU A 170 -4.29 11.68 0.24
N LEU A 171 -3.10 12.05 -0.24
CA LEU A 171 -1.92 12.26 0.59
C LEU A 171 -1.83 13.74 0.94
N LEU A 172 -1.97 14.04 2.21
CA LEU A 172 -2.07 15.40 2.73
C LEU A 172 -1.08 15.62 3.87
N MET A 173 -0.69 16.87 4.05
CA MET A 173 0.12 17.33 5.16
C MET A 173 -0.72 18.22 6.06
N VAL A 174 -0.66 18.01 7.36
CA VAL A 174 -1.39 18.82 8.35
C VAL A 174 -0.41 19.54 9.27
N GLU A 175 -0.54 20.85 9.36
CA GLU A 175 0.25 21.71 10.22
C GLU A 175 -0.62 22.83 10.81
N ASN A 176 -0.73 22.93 12.12
CA ASN A 176 -1.49 23.98 12.80
C ASN A 176 -2.96 24.14 12.30
N ASN A 177 -3.65 23.02 12.08
CA ASN A 177 -5.02 22.96 11.50
C ASN A 177 -5.13 23.43 10.04
N GLU A 178 -4.02 23.65 9.38
CA GLU A 178 -3.97 23.87 7.94
C GLU A 178 -3.54 22.61 7.21
N VAL A 179 -4.07 22.42 6.02
CA VAL A 179 -3.82 21.28 5.14
C VAL A 179 -3.19 21.77 3.86
N TYR A 180 -2.17 21.10 3.42
CA TYR A 180 -1.58 21.29 2.10
C TYR A 180 -1.23 19.96 1.45
N ILE A 181 -0.98 19.97 0.16
CA ILE A 181 -0.67 18.75 -0.59
C ILE A 181 0.73 18.27 -0.25
N ASP A 182 0.85 16.96 -0.08
CA ASP A 182 2.12 16.27 0.03
C ASP A 182 2.91 16.41 -1.28
N GLY A 183 3.67 17.46 -1.38
CA GLY A 183 4.58 17.69 -2.49
C GLY A 183 5.94 17.01 -2.28
N ASP A 184 7.00 17.66 -2.74
CA ASP A 184 8.37 17.20 -2.53
C ASP A 184 8.92 17.67 -1.18
N PHE A 185 8.55 17.01 -0.09
CA PHE A 185 8.99 17.31 1.28
C PHE A 185 10.20 16.47 1.72
N ALA A 186 10.51 15.41 1.01
CA ALA A 186 11.53 14.45 1.40
C ALA A 186 12.92 15.11 1.51
N GLY A 187 13.65 14.82 2.58
CA GLY A 187 14.93 15.44 2.92
C GLY A 187 14.81 16.89 3.45
N LYS A 188 13.59 17.39 3.67
CA LYS A 188 13.34 18.74 4.20
C LYS A 188 12.92 18.69 5.66
N ARG A 189 13.10 19.80 6.36
CA ARG A 189 12.53 19.95 7.71
C ARG A 189 11.01 19.98 7.62
N LEU A 190 10.38 19.13 8.40
CA LEU A 190 8.96 18.93 8.44
C LEU A 190 8.42 19.16 9.86
N SER A 191 7.55 20.16 10.00
CA SER A 191 6.74 20.37 11.21
C SER A 191 5.33 19.78 11.06
N ALA A 192 4.93 19.46 9.84
CA ALA A 192 3.64 18.90 9.53
C ALA A 192 3.60 17.37 9.72
N THR A 193 2.41 16.87 10.04
CA THR A 193 2.15 15.43 10.06
C THR A 193 1.61 14.96 8.72
N PRO A 194 2.24 13.94 8.09
CA PRO A 194 1.77 13.36 6.84
C PRO A 194 0.59 12.40 7.08
N TYR A 195 -0.46 12.56 6.30
CA TYR A 195 -1.68 11.75 6.37
C TYR A 195 -2.03 11.10 5.03
N LEU A 196 -2.57 9.89 5.10
CA LEU A 196 -3.45 9.34 4.09
C LEU A 196 -4.88 9.61 4.55
N THR A 197 -5.62 10.39 3.77
CA THR A 197 -6.98 10.79 4.10
C THR A 197 -7.96 10.07 3.20
N LYS A 198 -8.92 9.39 3.79
CA LYS A 198 -10.03 8.71 3.11
C LYS A 198 -11.32 9.48 3.28
N PHE A 199 -12.13 9.52 2.24
CA PHE A 199 -13.44 10.16 2.23
C PHE A 199 -14.53 9.15 1.88
N ALA A 200 -15.74 9.37 2.35
CA ALA A 200 -16.87 8.56 1.97
C ALA A 200 -17.10 8.63 0.44
N ARG A 201 -17.64 7.57 -0.14
CA ARG A 201 -17.92 7.49 -1.58
C ARG A 201 -18.82 8.65 -2.04
N ASN A 202 -18.87 8.87 -3.34
CA ASN A 202 -19.64 9.97 -3.96
C ASN A 202 -21.12 10.01 -3.59
N THR A 203 -21.73 8.87 -3.30
CA THR A 203 -23.14 8.79 -2.85
C THR A 203 -23.31 9.30 -1.44
N ARG A 204 -22.23 9.38 -0.65
CA ARG A 204 -22.23 9.81 0.75
C ARG A 204 -23.36 9.21 1.57
N SER A 205 -23.68 7.95 1.26
CA SER A 205 -24.74 7.25 1.96
C SER A 205 -24.39 7.06 3.44
N ALA A 206 -25.39 6.89 4.30
CA ALA A 206 -25.17 6.57 5.72
C ALA A 206 -24.28 5.32 5.87
N ARG A 207 -24.44 4.34 4.96
CA ARG A 207 -23.64 3.11 4.94
C ARG A 207 -22.15 3.40 4.63
N ASP A 208 -21.85 4.20 3.59
CA ASP A 208 -20.47 4.53 3.23
C ASP A 208 -19.75 5.26 4.36
N ASN A 209 -20.45 6.20 5.01
CA ASN A 209 -19.95 6.90 6.19
C ASN A 209 -19.73 5.91 7.36
N ASN A 210 -20.62 4.95 7.57
CA ASN A 210 -20.49 3.97 8.64
C ASN A 210 -19.35 2.98 8.40
N ILE A 211 -19.09 2.58 7.16
CA ILE A 211 -17.91 1.76 6.79
C ILE A 211 -16.63 2.50 7.17
N LEU A 212 -16.54 3.79 6.84
CA LEU A 212 -15.37 4.60 7.14
C LEU A 212 -15.17 4.83 8.66
N ARG A 213 -16.28 5.07 9.41
CA ARG A 213 -16.23 5.12 10.89
C ARG A 213 -15.77 3.78 11.49
N ALA A 214 -16.31 2.68 10.97
CA ALA A 214 -15.95 1.35 11.44
C ALA A 214 -14.48 1.04 11.16
N GLU A 215 -13.91 1.46 10.04
CA GLU A 215 -12.48 1.33 9.76
C GLU A 215 -11.65 2.02 10.86
N GLY A 216 -11.98 3.25 11.24
CA GLY A 216 -11.31 3.95 12.34
C GLY A 216 -11.42 3.21 13.68
N VAL A 217 -12.60 2.68 14.00
CA VAL A 217 -12.80 1.85 15.21
C VAL A 217 -12.01 0.54 15.13
N PHE A 218 -11.93 -0.08 13.96
CA PHE A 218 -11.15 -1.31 13.77
C PHE A 218 -9.66 -1.10 14.06
N TYR A 219 -9.06 0.00 13.62
CA TYR A 219 -7.67 0.30 13.98
C TYR A 219 -7.47 0.47 15.50
N GLN A 220 -8.41 1.12 16.20
CA GLN A 220 -8.35 1.26 17.65
C GLN A 220 -8.44 -0.10 18.37
N VAL A 221 -9.29 -1.00 17.88
CA VAL A 221 -9.43 -2.36 18.41
C VAL A 221 -8.20 -3.19 18.09
N LEU A 222 -7.70 -3.14 16.85
CA LEU A 222 -6.46 -3.82 16.44
C LEU A 222 -5.27 -3.40 17.27
N SER A 223 -5.08 -2.11 17.52
CA SER A 223 -3.99 -1.60 18.33
C SER A 223 -3.97 -2.22 19.74
N LYS A 224 -5.16 -2.47 20.34
CA LYS A 224 -5.26 -3.14 21.65
C LYS A 224 -5.03 -4.65 21.56
N ILE A 225 -5.55 -5.31 20.51
CA ILE A 225 -5.39 -6.77 20.33
C ILE A 225 -3.93 -7.12 20.05
N LEU A 226 -3.22 -6.26 19.32
CA LEU A 226 -1.85 -6.47 18.88
C LEU A 226 -0.80 -5.97 19.87
N GLU A 227 -1.23 -5.37 20.99
CA GLU A 227 -0.33 -4.90 22.03
C GLU A 227 0.58 -6.02 22.56
N GLY A 228 1.88 -5.78 22.57
CA GLY A 228 2.89 -6.77 22.96
C GLY A 228 3.20 -7.85 21.91
N THR A 229 2.68 -7.72 20.70
CA THR A 229 3.07 -8.54 19.55
C THR A 229 4.01 -7.77 18.61
N SER A 230 4.61 -8.47 17.65
CA SER A 230 5.41 -7.87 16.57
C SER A 230 4.57 -7.35 15.39
N ILE A 231 3.24 -7.48 15.45
CA ILE A 231 2.35 -7.04 14.38
C ILE A 231 1.88 -5.61 14.67
N GLU A 232 2.13 -4.72 13.74
CA GLU A 232 1.73 -3.33 13.86
C GLU A 232 0.47 -3.01 13.05
N THR A 233 -0.25 -2.00 13.50
CA THR A 233 -1.34 -1.36 12.76
C THR A 233 -1.04 0.13 12.60
N ILE A 234 -1.86 0.85 11.83
CA ILE A 234 -1.77 2.31 11.70
C ILE A 234 -1.69 2.95 13.10
N ASN A 235 -0.85 3.96 13.23
CA ASN A 235 -0.68 4.71 14.48
C ASN A 235 -2.01 5.41 14.87
N VAL A 236 -2.68 4.83 15.87
CA VAL A 236 -4.00 5.31 16.30
C VAL A 236 -3.94 6.59 17.12
N SER A 237 -2.79 6.93 17.73
CA SER A 237 -2.65 8.15 18.54
C SER A 237 -2.70 9.43 17.70
N GLY A 238 -2.29 9.34 16.43
CA GLY A 238 -2.35 10.44 15.47
C GLY A 238 -3.55 10.39 14.53
N MET A 239 -4.38 9.34 14.62
CA MET A 239 -5.53 9.16 13.74
C MET A 239 -6.65 10.13 14.09
N MET A 240 -7.32 10.66 13.06
CA MET A 240 -8.50 11.53 13.22
C MET A 240 -9.66 11.00 12.40
N THR A 241 -10.85 11.06 12.99
CA THR A 241 -12.12 10.90 12.27
C THR A 241 -12.85 12.22 12.38
N LEU A 242 -13.00 12.92 11.25
CA LEU A 242 -13.68 14.20 11.19
C LEU A 242 -15.06 14.03 10.58
N GLU A 243 -16.05 14.60 11.24
CA GLU A 243 -17.44 14.58 10.80
C GLU A 243 -17.93 16.00 10.59
N HIS A 244 -18.48 16.27 9.41
CA HIS A 244 -19.10 17.53 9.11
C HIS A 244 -20.42 17.29 8.37
N GLU A 245 -21.53 17.77 8.95
CA GLU A 245 -22.88 17.48 8.49
C GLU A 245 -23.13 15.96 8.34
N SER A 246 -23.23 15.49 7.10
CA SER A 246 -23.44 14.06 6.79
C SER A 246 -22.19 13.38 6.19
N GLN A 247 -21.03 14.03 6.27
CA GLN A 247 -19.79 13.52 5.69
C GLN A 247 -18.80 13.09 6.75
N VAL A 248 -18.11 11.98 6.48
CA VAL A 248 -17.02 11.46 7.30
C VAL A 248 -15.74 11.45 6.48
N SER A 249 -14.65 11.89 7.10
CA SER A 249 -13.30 11.69 6.60
C SER A 249 -12.45 11.01 7.67
N LEU A 250 -11.62 10.05 7.25
CA LEU A 250 -10.70 9.32 8.11
C LEU A 250 -9.26 9.67 7.71
N TRP A 251 -8.52 10.18 8.67
CA TRP A 251 -7.16 10.68 8.52
C TRP A 251 -6.20 9.75 9.22
N LEU A 252 -5.41 9.03 8.46
CA LEU A 252 -4.49 8.00 8.90
C LEU A 252 -3.06 8.50 8.80
N PRO A 253 -2.29 8.57 9.91
CA PRO A 253 -0.87 8.90 9.82
C PRO A 253 -0.15 7.93 8.86
N ARG A 254 0.67 8.47 7.99
CA ARG A 254 1.44 7.66 7.02
C ARG A 254 2.54 6.90 7.74
N PHE A 255 2.68 5.62 7.41
CA PHE A 255 3.74 4.74 7.91
C PHE A 255 4.98 4.71 7.00
N ASP A 256 4.82 5.15 5.76
CA ASP A 256 5.91 5.24 4.77
C ASP A 256 6.71 6.54 4.85
N VAL A 257 6.39 7.40 5.81
CA VAL A 257 7.11 8.64 6.10
C VAL A 257 7.55 8.62 7.56
N GLN A 258 8.85 8.68 7.76
CA GLN A 258 9.46 8.82 9.07
C GLN A 258 9.98 10.25 9.22
N VAL A 259 9.86 10.80 10.41
CA VAL A 259 10.39 12.12 10.76
C VAL A 259 11.39 11.96 11.90
N ASP A 260 12.66 12.10 11.59
CA ASP A 260 13.73 12.09 12.58
C ASP A 260 14.42 13.46 12.64
N ASN A 261 14.60 13.98 13.85
CA ASN A 261 15.18 15.32 14.07
C ASN A 261 14.54 16.42 13.19
N SER A 262 13.25 16.31 12.94
CA SER A 262 12.46 17.16 12.03
C SER A 262 12.80 17.01 10.54
N ILE A 263 13.60 16.02 10.14
CA ILE A 263 13.85 15.71 8.73
C ILE A 263 12.94 14.57 8.31
N ALA A 264 12.19 14.77 7.23
CA ALA A 264 11.30 13.76 6.70
C ALA A 264 12.05 12.83 5.75
N THR A 265 11.92 11.53 5.97
CA THR A 265 12.43 10.47 5.10
C THR A 265 11.29 9.61 4.59
N ARG A 266 11.48 9.00 3.42
CA ARG A 266 10.53 8.04 2.85
C ARG A 266 11.07 6.64 2.99
N VAL A 267 10.19 5.73 3.40
CA VAL A 267 10.46 4.30 3.51
C VAL A 267 9.94 3.58 2.27
N GLY A 268 10.71 2.66 1.72
CA GLY A 268 10.27 1.83 0.60
C GLY A 268 9.06 0.97 0.99
N VAL A 269 8.03 0.98 0.16
CA VAL A 269 6.83 0.15 0.32
C VAL A 269 6.64 -0.65 -0.95
N GLU A 270 6.47 -1.96 -0.81
CA GLU A 270 6.23 -2.85 -1.95
C GLU A 270 5.10 -3.82 -1.64
N SER A 271 4.09 -3.89 -2.51
CA SER A 271 2.93 -4.76 -2.32
C SER A 271 3.25 -6.23 -2.62
N ILE A 272 2.45 -7.15 -2.06
CA ILE A 272 2.58 -8.57 -2.40
C ILE A 272 2.46 -8.79 -3.92
N TYR A 273 1.56 -8.10 -4.61
CA TYR A 273 1.45 -8.25 -6.07
C TYR A 273 2.76 -7.88 -6.79
N SER A 274 3.38 -6.78 -6.41
CA SER A 274 4.71 -6.42 -6.95
C SER A 274 5.74 -7.49 -6.62
N MET A 275 5.80 -7.94 -5.36
CA MET A 275 6.79 -8.91 -4.91
C MET A 275 6.70 -10.26 -5.62
N ILE A 276 5.49 -10.73 -5.95
CA ILE A 276 5.30 -11.98 -6.71
C ILE A 276 5.18 -11.78 -8.22
N ASN A 277 5.31 -10.52 -8.68
CA ASN A 277 5.14 -10.09 -10.08
C ASN A 277 3.79 -10.53 -10.67
N ALA A 278 2.71 -10.33 -9.92
CA ALA A 278 1.33 -10.64 -10.32
C ALA A 278 0.54 -9.37 -10.57
N GLY A 279 -0.28 -9.38 -11.60
CA GLY A 279 -1.12 -8.23 -11.95
C GLY A 279 -2.19 -7.94 -10.88
N PRO A 280 -2.62 -6.67 -10.77
CA PRO A 280 -3.66 -6.27 -9.82
C PRO A 280 -4.97 -7.03 -10.06
N GLY A 281 -5.61 -7.45 -8.97
CA GLY A 281 -6.87 -8.20 -9.04
C GLY A 281 -6.72 -9.67 -9.40
N SER A 282 -5.50 -10.18 -9.58
CA SER A 282 -5.27 -11.60 -9.83
C SER A 282 -5.56 -12.44 -8.57
N TYR A 283 -6.14 -13.61 -8.82
CA TYR A 283 -6.35 -14.62 -7.80
C TYR A 283 -5.04 -15.28 -7.39
N GLN A 284 -4.83 -15.47 -6.08
CA GLN A 284 -3.61 -16.11 -5.56
C GLN A 284 -3.92 -17.15 -4.49
N ASP A 285 -3.10 -18.20 -4.45
CA ASP A 285 -3.07 -19.15 -3.35
C ASP A 285 -2.14 -18.64 -2.22
N HIS A 286 -2.64 -18.61 -1.00
CA HIS A 286 -1.89 -18.10 0.15
C HIS A 286 -0.59 -18.88 0.42
N PHE A 287 -0.58 -20.22 0.25
CA PHE A 287 0.63 -21.02 0.49
C PHE A 287 1.70 -20.68 -0.55
N PHE A 288 1.31 -20.56 -1.83
CA PHE A 288 2.22 -20.11 -2.89
C PHE A 288 2.79 -18.73 -2.57
N VAL A 289 1.95 -17.78 -2.13
CA VAL A 289 2.38 -16.42 -1.80
C VAL A 289 3.36 -16.43 -0.64
N MET A 290 3.06 -17.16 0.45
CA MET A 290 3.95 -17.28 1.62
C MET A 290 5.32 -17.83 1.23
N GLU A 291 5.35 -18.91 0.47
CA GLU A 291 6.60 -19.56 0.05
C GLU A 291 7.40 -18.66 -0.88
N ASN A 292 6.75 -18.06 -1.87
CA ASN A 292 7.40 -17.19 -2.85
C ASN A 292 8.03 -15.96 -2.18
N ILE A 293 7.29 -15.28 -1.30
CA ILE A 293 7.79 -14.10 -0.59
C ILE A 293 8.93 -14.49 0.34
N TRP A 294 8.76 -15.54 1.18
CA TRP A 294 9.81 -15.97 2.08
C TRP A 294 11.12 -16.25 1.35
N ASN A 295 11.05 -16.99 0.24
CA ASN A 295 12.24 -17.31 -0.55
C ASN A 295 12.97 -16.07 -1.07
N LYS A 296 12.27 -14.99 -1.30
CA LYS A 296 12.85 -13.72 -1.78
C LYS A 296 13.44 -12.86 -0.65
N ILE A 297 12.82 -12.86 0.54
CA ILE A 297 13.24 -11.96 1.62
C ILE A 297 14.18 -12.61 2.65
N LYS A 298 14.22 -13.94 2.77
CA LYS A 298 14.94 -14.67 3.83
C LYS A 298 16.43 -14.32 3.98
N ALA A 299 17.05 -13.79 2.93
CA ALA A 299 18.46 -13.37 2.96
C ALA A 299 18.64 -11.93 3.48
N THR A 300 17.57 -11.12 3.49
CA THR A 300 17.63 -9.70 3.84
C THR A 300 16.84 -9.39 5.11
N THR A 301 15.72 -10.10 5.34
CA THR A 301 14.88 -9.85 6.51
C THR A 301 15.53 -10.27 7.83
N GLN A 302 15.26 -9.51 8.88
CA GLN A 302 15.64 -9.85 10.26
C GLN A 302 14.61 -10.81 10.91
N MET A 303 13.46 -11.04 10.28
CA MET A 303 12.45 -11.98 10.78
C MET A 303 12.95 -13.42 10.66
N SER A 304 12.63 -14.27 11.66
CA SER A 304 12.72 -15.70 11.50
C SER A 304 11.59 -16.22 10.58
N SER A 305 11.77 -17.42 10.01
CA SER A 305 10.71 -18.08 9.21
C SER A 305 9.40 -18.24 9.99
N GLN A 306 9.51 -18.56 11.27
CA GLN A 306 8.36 -18.66 12.17
C GLN A 306 7.65 -17.32 12.36
N GLU A 307 8.41 -16.26 12.59
CA GLU A 307 7.84 -14.92 12.77
C GLU A 307 7.14 -14.43 11.51
N PHE A 308 7.75 -14.65 10.34
CA PHE A 308 7.12 -14.37 9.05
C PHE A 308 5.78 -15.12 8.90
N ALA A 309 5.78 -16.46 9.13
CA ALA A 309 4.56 -17.26 9.02
C ALA A 309 3.48 -16.78 10.00
N LYS A 310 3.87 -16.47 11.23
CA LYS A 310 2.98 -15.91 12.25
C LYS A 310 2.31 -14.64 11.76
N GLN A 311 3.08 -13.68 11.39
CA GLN A 311 2.56 -12.39 10.97
C GLN A 311 1.65 -12.50 9.75
N TYR A 312 1.98 -13.38 8.80
CA TYR A 312 1.17 -13.62 7.61
C TYR A 312 -0.20 -14.23 7.97
N LEU A 313 -0.19 -15.35 8.71
CA LEU A 313 -1.40 -16.06 9.13
C LEU A 313 -2.30 -15.19 10.01
N ALA A 314 -1.71 -14.44 10.95
CA ALA A 314 -2.45 -13.57 11.83
C ALA A 314 -3.20 -12.46 11.07
N ARG A 315 -2.57 -11.87 10.03
CA ARG A 315 -3.25 -10.87 9.20
C ARG A 315 -4.47 -11.41 8.48
N ASP A 316 -4.38 -12.63 7.93
CA ASP A 316 -5.53 -13.24 7.27
C ASP A 316 -6.63 -13.64 8.27
N LEU A 317 -6.25 -14.18 9.43
CA LEU A 317 -7.18 -14.49 10.50
C LEU A 317 -7.93 -13.23 10.98
N LEU A 318 -7.24 -12.11 11.12
CA LEU A 318 -7.86 -10.83 11.48
C LEU A 318 -8.82 -10.34 10.39
N ASN A 319 -8.45 -10.44 9.11
CA ASN A 319 -9.34 -10.11 8.00
C ASN A 319 -10.62 -10.95 8.05
N LEU A 320 -10.53 -12.24 8.34
CA LEU A 320 -11.68 -13.13 8.48
C LEU A 320 -12.54 -12.75 9.69
N ALA A 321 -11.93 -12.55 10.84
CA ALA A 321 -12.61 -12.27 12.11
C ALA A 321 -13.38 -10.93 12.07
N PHE A 322 -12.81 -9.91 11.40
CA PHE A 322 -13.42 -8.59 11.29
C PHE A 322 -14.30 -8.43 10.04
N GLY A 323 -14.43 -9.47 9.21
CA GLY A 323 -15.21 -9.40 7.98
C GLY A 323 -14.62 -8.47 6.93
N ASN A 324 -13.30 -8.28 6.93
CA ASN A 324 -12.61 -7.61 5.85
C ASN A 324 -12.40 -8.58 4.69
N SER A 325 -13.33 -8.57 3.74
CA SER A 325 -13.24 -9.41 2.53
C SER A 325 -12.38 -8.82 1.42
N ASP A 326 -11.91 -7.58 1.55
CA ASP A 326 -11.01 -6.94 0.59
C ASP A 326 -9.54 -7.39 0.81
N ASN A 327 -9.36 -8.72 0.86
CA ASN A 327 -8.05 -9.33 1.05
C ASN A 327 -7.42 -9.66 -0.31
N HIS A 328 -6.46 -8.85 -0.71
CA HIS A 328 -5.70 -9.01 -1.96
C HIS A 328 -4.28 -8.45 -1.81
N GLY A 329 -3.44 -8.67 -2.83
CA GLY A 329 -2.01 -8.41 -2.74
C GLY A 329 -1.59 -6.94 -2.58
N ARG A 330 -2.50 -5.96 -2.75
CA ARG A 330 -2.21 -4.55 -2.45
C ARG A 330 -2.54 -4.14 -1.02
N ASN A 331 -3.31 -4.95 -0.29
CA ASN A 331 -3.68 -4.67 1.10
C ASN A 331 -2.71 -5.31 2.10
N ILE A 332 -1.67 -5.97 1.60
CA ILE A 332 -0.51 -6.42 2.38
C ILE A 332 0.74 -5.96 1.65
N SER A 333 1.57 -5.18 2.33
CA SER A 333 2.83 -4.67 1.79
C SER A 333 3.97 -4.93 2.77
N PHE A 334 5.16 -4.74 2.26
CA PHE A 334 6.41 -4.81 3.03
C PHE A 334 7.11 -3.46 3.01
N LEU A 335 7.76 -3.14 4.11
CA LEU A 335 8.67 -2.03 4.24
C LEU A 335 10.07 -2.51 3.88
N LYS A 336 10.77 -1.74 3.04
CA LYS A 336 12.17 -1.97 2.69
C LYS A 336 13.02 -0.97 3.46
N LEU A 337 13.71 -1.45 4.46
CA LEU A 337 14.64 -0.71 5.31
C LEU A 337 16.08 -1.09 4.95
N GLU A 338 17.04 -0.39 5.48
CA GLU A 338 18.45 -0.74 5.29
C GLU A 338 18.75 -2.09 5.98
N GLY A 339 19.12 -3.08 5.17
CA GLY A 339 19.42 -4.43 5.65
C GLY A 339 18.23 -5.20 6.24
N ASP A 340 17.00 -4.73 6.04
CA ASP A 340 15.80 -5.42 6.53
C ASP A 340 14.60 -5.23 5.59
N ILE A 341 13.79 -6.28 5.51
CA ILE A 341 12.47 -6.27 4.84
C ILE A 341 11.46 -6.84 5.81
N GLN A 342 10.49 -6.04 6.22
CA GLN A 342 9.48 -6.42 7.20
C GLN A 342 8.06 -6.09 6.73
N PHE A 343 7.06 -6.71 7.36
CA PHE A 343 5.67 -6.36 7.04
C PHE A 343 5.38 -4.89 7.35
N ALA A 344 4.67 -4.22 6.46
CA ALA A 344 4.06 -2.94 6.77
C ALA A 344 3.00 -3.10 7.87
N PRO A 345 2.68 -2.03 8.64
CA PRO A 345 1.53 -2.03 9.52
C PRO A 345 0.25 -2.48 8.80
N ILE A 346 -0.71 -3.07 9.52
CA ILE A 346 -2.02 -3.39 8.95
C ILE A 346 -2.71 -2.08 8.54
N TYR A 347 -3.12 -1.99 7.29
CA TYR A 347 -3.83 -0.86 6.70
C TYR A 347 -4.98 -1.34 5.80
N ASP A 348 -5.84 -0.44 5.37
CA ASP A 348 -7.03 -0.70 4.54
C ASP A 348 -7.91 -1.82 5.13
N PHE A 349 -8.18 -1.68 6.44
CA PHE A 349 -8.82 -2.70 7.26
C PHE A 349 -10.24 -2.25 7.65
N ALA A 350 -11.20 -2.55 6.79
CA ALA A 350 -12.60 -2.12 6.91
C ALA A 350 -13.57 -3.31 6.83
N PRO A 351 -14.82 -3.19 7.31
CA PRO A 351 -15.82 -4.26 7.28
C PRO A 351 -16.38 -4.46 5.86
N MET A 352 -15.57 -4.93 4.95
CA MET A 352 -15.91 -4.99 3.52
C MET A 352 -17.00 -6.02 3.18
N LYS A 353 -17.30 -6.97 4.04
CA LYS A 353 -18.52 -7.81 3.95
C LYS A 353 -19.81 -7.00 4.04
N ALA A 354 -19.78 -5.82 4.67
CA ALA A 354 -20.92 -4.92 4.74
C ALA A 354 -21.06 -4.01 3.50
N ASP A 355 -20.08 -4.06 2.61
CA ASP A 355 -20.08 -3.27 1.37
C ASP A 355 -21.14 -3.79 0.40
N PRO A 356 -21.98 -2.92 -0.18
CA PRO A 356 -23.02 -3.34 -1.13
C PRO A 356 -22.45 -3.90 -2.44
N GLU A 357 -21.19 -3.63 -2.77
CA GLU A 357 -20.53 -4.18 -3.96
C GLU A 357 -20.08 -5.64 -3.77
N MET A 358 -20.32 -6.22 -2.59
CA MET A 358 -20.00 -7.62 -2.26
C MET A 358 -18.55 -7.98 -2.63
N VAL A 359 -17.60 -7.20 -2.13
CA VAL A 359 -16.17 -7.43 -2.36
C VAL A 359 -15.78 -8.83 -1.90
N THR A 360 -15.19 -9.62 -2.79
CA THR A 360 -14.79 -10.99 -2.50
C THR A 360 -13.28 -11.10 -2.34
N ARG A 361 -12.84 -12.04 -1.50
CA ARG A 361 -11.42 -12.33 -1.29
C ARG A 361 -10.79 -12.83 -2.59
N LEU A 362 -9.68 -12.23 -2.99
CA LEU A 362 -8.86 -12.66 -4.11
C LEU A 362 -7.74 -13.62 -3.68
N PHE A 363 -7.30 -13.51 -2.43
CA PHE A 363 -6.35 -14.46 -1.85
C PHE A 363 -7.12 -15.51 -1.05
N LYS A 364 -6.88 -16.78 -1.35
CA LYS A 364 -7.57 -17.92 -0.72
C LYS A 364 -6.59 -19.02 -0.34
N TRP A 365 -7.00 -19.80 0.63
CA TRP A 365 -6.33 -21.06 0.96
C TRP A 365 -6.81 -22.16 0.01
N GLY A 366 -5.97 -23.18 -0.23
CA GLY A 366 -6.34 -24.31 -1.10
C GLY A 366 -7.65 -25.00 -0.68
N LYS A 367 -8.24 -25.80 -1.57
CA LYS A 367 -9.58 -26.42 -1.39
C LYS A 367 -9.75 -27.19 -0.08
N ASP A 368 -8.69 -27.81 0.45
CA ASP A 368 -8.76 -28.55 1.72
C ASP A 368 -8.86 -27.63 2.95
N CYS A 369 -8.50 -26.36 2.77
CA CYS A 369 -8.48 -25.35 3.81
C CYS A 369 -9.61 -24.33 3.71
N GLU A 370 -10.11 -24.03 2.51
CA GLU A 370 -11.17 -23.03 2.29
C GLU A 370 -12.21 -23.52 1.29
N GLU A 371 -13.48 -23.58 1.71
CA GLU A 371 -14.60 -23.93 0.87
C GLU A 371 -15.79 -23.03 1.16
N GLY A 372 -16.42 -22.47 0.11
CA GLY A 372 -17.58 -21.59 0.25
C GLY A 372 -17.36 -20.35 1.12
N GLY A 373 -16.11 -19.89 1.23
CA GLY A 373 -15.72 -18.75 2.07
C GLY A 373 -15.52 -19.10 3.56
N ILE A 374 -15.63 -20.39 3.91
CA ILE A 374 -15.34 -20.91 5.25
C ILE A 374 -13.91 -21.43 5.27
N VAL A 375 -13.08 -20.87 6.15
CA VAL A 375 -11.69 -21.26 6.32
C VAL A 375 -11.55 -22.21 7.51
N ARG A 376 -10.96 -23.38 7.26
CA ARG A 376 -10.58 -24.36 8.28
C ARG A 376 -9.16 -24.08 8.75
N PHE A 377 -9.00 -23.23 9.73
CA PHE A 377 -7.69 -22.73 10.15
C PHE A 377 -6.74 -23.82 10.65
N ASP A 378 -7.25 -24.90 11.24
CA ASP A 378 -6.42 -26.07 11.63
C ASP A 378 -5.75 -26.69 10.39
N ASN A 379 -6.49 -26.80 9.28
CA ASN A 379 -5.93 -27.32 8.04
C ASN A 379 -4.91 -26.32 7.43
N VAL A 380 -5.18 -25.01 7.54
CA VAL A 380 -4.25 -23.98 7.10
C VAL A 380 -2.92 -24.09 7.85
N VAL A 381 -2.95 -24.18 9.17
CA VAL A 381 -1.74 -24.33 9.99
C VAL A 381 -0.96 -25.60 9.63
N ASN A 382 -1.66 -26.70 9.40
CA ASN A 382 -1.03 -27.98 9.01
C ASN A 382 -0.48 -27.93 7.57
N GLY A 383 -1.02 -27.09 6.70
CA GLY A 383 -0.61 -26.92 5.30
C GLY A 383 0.53 -25.93 5.10
N VAL A 384 0.97 -25.21 6.16
CA VAL A 384 2.10 -24.26 6.06
C VAL A 384 3.34 -24.98 5.58
N PRO A 385 4.06 -24.47 4.55
CA PRO A 385 5.28 -25.09 4.03
C PRO A 385 6.30 -25.42 5.12
N GLU A 386 6.93 -26.58 5.06
CA GLU A 386 7.83 -27.12 6.10
C GLU A 386 8.93 -26.11 6.49
N GLN A 387 9.48 -25.40 5.52
CA GLN A 387 10.50 -24.36 5.75
C GLN A 387 10.00 -23.16 6.60
N LEU A 388 8.69 -23.02 6.78
CA LEU A 388 8.02 -22.01 7.57
C LEU A 388 7.37 -22.56 8.83
N SER A 389 7.31 -23.89 8.97
CA SER A 389 6.47 -24.59 9.94
C SER A 389 7.20 -25.16 11.15
N GLU A 390 8.50 -24.83 11.42
CA GLU A 390 9.16 -25.37 12.62
C GLU A 390 8.25 -25.27 13.85
N LYS A 391 7.63 -26.40 14.21
CA LYS A 391 6.66 -26.69 15.28
C LYS A 391 6.04 -25.46 15.94
N VAL A 392 5.04 -24.88 15.31
CA VAL A 392 4.35 -23.72 15.83
C VAL A 392 3.15 -24.16 16.68
N ASN A 393 3.36 -24.24 17.98
CA ASN A 393 2.32 -24.57 18.96
C ASN A 393 1.52 -23.30 19.36
N TRP A 394 0.87 -22.63 18.39
CA TRP A 394 0.35 -21.30 18.67
C TRP A 394 -1.11 -20.98 18.34
N CYS A 395 -1.80 -21.93 17.75
CA CYS A 395 -3.17 -21.72 17.33
C CYS A 395 -4.14 -21.42 18.49
N SER A 396 -3.90 -21.98 19.69
CA SER A 396 -4.88 -21.88 20.79
C SER A 396 -4.90 -20.53 21.52
N CYS A 397 -3.77 -19.79 21.57
CA CYS A 397 -3.72 -18.51 22.28
C CYS A 397 -4.20 -17.35 21.43
N PHE A 398 -3.84 -17.28 20.16
CA PHE A 398 -4.21 -16.16 19.27
C PHE A 398 -5.68 -16.23 18.86
N ILE A 399 -6.17 -17.44 18.52
CA ILE A 399 -7.59 -17.69 18.22
C ILE A 399 -8.45 -17.43 19.46
N ARG A 400 -8.00 -17.85 20.65
CA ARG A 400 -8.69 -17.53 21.90
C ARG A 400 -8.69 -16.04 22.22
N ALA A 401 -7.61 -15.32 21.99
CA ALA A 401 -7.54 -13.89 22.24
C ALA A 401 -8.45 -13.11 21.27
N ALA A 402 -8.42 -13.43 19.98
CA ALA A 402 -9.32 -12.84 18.99
C ALA A 402 -10.80 -13.17 19.29
N TRP A 403 -11.09 -14.41 19.70
CA TRP A 403 -12.44 -14.86 20.06
C TRP A 403 -12.94 -14.25 21.38
N LEU A 404 -12.10 -14.12 22.40
CA LEU A 404 -12.45 -13.50 23.67
C LEU A 404 -12.64 -11.98 23.54
N SER A 405 -11.84 -11.30 22.70
CA SER A 405 -12.01 -9.87 22.45
C SER A 405 -13.29 -9.58 21.68
N SER A 406 -13.69 -10.43 20.72
CA SER A 406 -14.95 -10.28 19.98
C SER A 406 -16.18 -10.40 20.90
N ARG A 407 -16.14 -11.24 21.96
CA ARG A 407 -17.20 -11.33 22.96
C ARG A 407 -17.29 -10.11 23.88
N ASN A 408 -16.17 -9.50 24.21
CA ASN A 408 -16.13 -8.35 25.11
C ASN A 408 -16.43 -7.01 24.42
N THR A 409 -16.33 -6.94 23.09
CA THR A 409 -16.59 -5.72 22.32
C THR A 409 -18.01 -5.63 21.76
N GLY A 410 -18.87 -6.64 22.02
CA GLY A 410 -20.26 -6.63 21.54
C GLY A 410 -20.42 -6.86 20.03
N VAL A 411 -19.36 -7.27 19.34
CA VAL A 411 -19.45 -7.68 17.93
C VAL A 411 -20.15 -9.05 17.89
N PRO A 412 -21.29 -9.22 17.18
CA PRO A 412 -22.04 -10.48 17.20
C PRO A 412 -21.24 -11.65 16.61
N CYS A 413 -21.06 -12.70 17.40
CA CYS A 413 -20.37 -13.94 17.01
C CYS A 413 -21.19 -14.85 16.07
N HIS A 414 -22.00 -14.33 15.19
CA HIS A 414 -22.83 -15.15 14.28
C HIS A 414 -22.08 -15.60 13.00
N TRP A 415 -20.76 -15.45 12.95
CA TRP A 415 -19.97 -15.69 11.73
C TRP A 415 -18.80 -16.68 11.90
N PHE A 416 -18.78 -17.48 12.97
CA PHE A 416 -17.85 -18.61 13.15
C PHE A 416 -18.52 -19.95 12.96
#